data_744e22ce93f00f58a82e8d2ddb1abdde
#
_entry.id   744e22ce93f00f58a82e8d2ddb1abdde
#
_cell.length_a   1.000
_cell.length_b   1.000
_cell.length_c   1.000
_cell.angle_alpha   90.00
_cell.angle_beta   90.00
_cell.angle_gamma   90.00
#
_symmetry.space_group_name_H-M   'P 1'
#
loop_
_entity.id
_entity.type
_entity.pdbx_description
1 polymer ?
#
loop_
_entity_poly.entity_id
_entity_poly.type
_entity_poly.pdbx_seq_one_letter_code
_entity_poly.pdbx_strand_id
1 'polypeptide(L)'
;MLNIPNWTNSEEANIRGNNFTVAVKHWIDSFGKHHWNVYAHIFPGHSIFEGLENRLSGCPLPLHDYCSYSRFDFNAEGLCVCKSFGSDYAHLHDDYTGVSDIELTPVMADAHKLYTFLECYKKKEPDATI
;
A
#
# COMPACT_ATOMS: atom_id res chain seq x y z
N MET A 1 1.96 14.96 6.79
CA MET A 1 2.43 15.08 5.41
C MET A 1 3.57 14.11 5.16
N LEU A 2 3.56 13.48 4.00
CA LEU A 2 4.59 12.53 3.63
C LEU A 2 5.86 13.27 3.25
N ASN A 3 6.98 12.85 3.81
CA ASN A 3 8.28 13.34 3.41
C ASN A 3 8.93 12.26 2.53
N ILE A 4 8.73 12.39 1.23
CA ILE A 4 9.24 11.41 0.29
C ILE A 4 10.50 11.97 -0.37
N PRO A 5 11.60 11.22 -0.35
CA PRO A 5 12.85 11.69 -0.95
C PRO A 5 12.77 11.79 -2.47
N ASN A 6 13.72 12.49 -3.06
CA ASN A 6 13.86 12.49 -4.51
C ASN A 6 14.27 11.10 -4.98
N TRP A 7 13.57 10.62 -5.99
CA TRP A 7 13.81 9.30 -6.54
C TRP A 7 14.86 9.38 -7.64
N THR A 8 15.89 8.56 -7.55
CA THR A 8 16.93 8.50 -8.59
C THR A 8 17.14 7.10 -9.14
N ASN A 9 17.01 6.09 -8.29
CA ASN A 9 17.17 4.70 -8.70
C ASN A 9 16.04 3.87 -8.09
N SER A 10 16.38 2.87 -7.30
CA SER A 10 15.41 2.09 -6.55
C SER A 10 15.36 2.64 -5.14
N GLU A 11 14.25 3.24 -4.79
CA GLU A 11 14.05 3.84 -3.48
C GLU A 11 12.70 3.47 -2.93
N GLU A 12 12.58 3.51 -1.62
CA GLU A 12 11.35 3.25 -0.93
C GLU A 12 11.13 4.28 0.16
N ALA A 13 9.93 4.83 0.22
CA ALA A 13 9.51 5.72 1.29
C ALA A 13 8.41 5.03 2.09
N ASN A 14 8.57 5.02 3.41
CA ASN A 14 7.62 4.37 4.32
C ASN A 14 6.97 5.41 5.22
N ILE A 15 5.65 5.34 5.32
CA ILE A 15 4.87 6.20 6.19
C ILE A 15 4.20 5.31 7.22
N ARG A 16 4.66 5.44 8.46
CA ARG A 16 4.20 4.57 9.53
C ARG A 16 2.97 5.13 10.22
N GLY A 17 1.95 4.30 10.34
CA GLY A 17 0.79 4.57 11.16
C GLY A 17 0.75 3.65 12.36
N ASN A 18 -0.40 3.59 13.01
CA ASN A 18 -0.61 2.72 14.16
C ASN A 18 -0.97 1.31 13.68
N ASN A 19 -0.02 0.38 13.78
CA ASN A 19 -0.15 -1.01 13.34
C ASN A 19 -0.31 -1.15 11.82
N PHE A 20 0.23 -0.22 11.07
CA PHE A 20 0.34 -0.34 9.62
C PHE A 20 1.42 0.58 9.08
N THR A 21 1.87 0.30 7.87
CA THR A 21 2.81 1.16 7.13
C THR A 21 2.33 1.25 5.69
N VAL A 22 2.31 2.44 5.13
CA VAL A 22 2.14 2.63 3.69
C VAL A 22 3.50 2.85 3.08
N ALA A 23 3.85 2.06 2.07
CA ALA A 23 5.13 2.15 1.39
C ALA A 23 4.91 2.58 -0.06
N VAL A 24 5.71 3.53 -0.50
CA VAL A 24 5.76 3.93 -1.91
C VAL A 24 7.12 3.53 -2.42
N LYS A 25 7.13 2.68 -3.43
CA LYS A 25 8.35 2.16 -4.02
C LYS A 25 8.51 2.69 -5.44
N HIS A 26 9.70 3.17 -5.76
CA HIS A 26 10.03 3.67 -7.08
C HIS A 26 11.28 2.96 -7.58
N TRP A 27 11.28 2.61 -8.86
CA TRP A 27 12.45 2.02 -9.48
C TRP A 27 12.49 2.38 -10.97
N ILE A 28 13.68 2.30 -11.52
CA ILE A 28 13.93 2.61 -12.93
C ILE A 28 14.37 1.32 -13.61
N ASP A 29 13.71 0.96 -14.71
CA ASP A 29 14.05 -0.26 -15.43
C ASP A 29 15.29 -0.05 -16.33
N SER A 30 15.70 -1.13 -17.01
CA SER A 30 16.88 -1.10 -17.87
C SER A 30 16.74 -0.18 -19.09
N PHE A 31 15.52 0.28 -19.38
CA PHE A 31 15.24 1.23 -20.46
C PHE A 31 15.12 2.66 -19.97
N GLY A 32 15.37 2.91 -18.69
CA GLY A 32 15.28 4.23 -18.11
C GLY A 32 13.85 4.67 -17.76
N LYS A 33 12.89 3.76 -17.77
CA LYS A 33 11.51 4.09 -17.43
C LYS A 33 11.27 4.00 -15.94
N HIS A 34 10.53 4.95 -15.41
CA HIS A 34 10.17 5.00 -13.99
C HIS A 34 8.95 4.14 -13.72
N HIS A 35 9.02 3.37 -12.63
CA HIS A 35 7.94 2.51 -12.18
C HIS A 35 7.61 2.83 -10.73
N TRP A 36 6.33 2.76 -10.40
CA TRP A 36 5.80 3.09 -9.10
C TRP A 36 4.95 1.97 -8.56
N ASN A 37 5.06 1.71 -7.26
CA ASN A 37 4.21 0.76 -6.56
C ASN A 37 3.83 1.36 -5.22
N VAL A 38 2.59 1.11 -4.80
CA VAL A 38 2.11 1.51 -3.46
C VAL A 38 1.69 0.25 -2.73
N TYR A 39 2.16 0.11 -1.50
CA TYR A 39 1.87 -1.06 -0.65
C TYR A 39 1.30 -0.62 0.68
N ALA A 40 0.43 -1.46 1.23
CA ALA A 40 0.04 -1.39 2.63
C ALA A 40 0.57 -2.63 3.33
N HIS A 41 1.29 -2.42 4.41
CA HIS A 41 1.74 -3.50 5.31
C HIS A 41 0.95 -3.35 6.59
N ILE A 42 0.16 -4.36 6.93
CA ILE A 42 -0.77 -4.29 8.05
C ILE A 42 -0.37 -5.32 9.09
N PHE A 43 -0.29 -4.88 10.34
CA PHE A 43 0.21 -5.70 11.44
C PHE A 43 -0.93 -6.11 12.38
N PRO A 44 -0.73 -7.20 13.16
CA PRO A 44 -1.69 -7.56 14.19
C PRO A 44 -1.93 -6.39 15.12
N GLY A 45 -3.15 -6.19 15.52
CA GLY A 45 -3.53 -5.03 16.34
C GLY A 45 -4.29 -3.98 15.54
N HIS A 46 -4.10 -3.93 14.24
CA HIS A 46 -4.96 -3.10 13.40
C HIS A 46 -6.32 -3.76 13.26
N SER A 47 -7.39 -2.98 13.36
CA SER A 47 -8.74 -3.54 13.38
C SER A 47 -9.17 -4.22 12.08
N ILE A 48 -8.52 -3.91 10.95
CA ILE A 48 -8.82 -4.57 9.69
C ILE A 48 -8.06 -5.91 9.52
N PHE A 49 -7.02 -6.14 10.31
CA PHE A 49 -6.08 -7.24 10.09
C PHE A 49 -6.75 -8.60 9.95
N GLU A 50 -7.63 -8.95 10.90
CA GLU A 50 -8.25 -10.28 10.93
C GLU A 50 -9.15 -10.55 9.74
N GLY A 51 -9.74 -9.53 9.15
CA GLY A 51 -10.65 -9.69 8.03
C GLY A 51 -9.98 -9.76 6.67
N LEU A 52 -8.68 -9.56 6.60
CA LEU A 52 -7.97 -9.57 5.33
C LEU A 52 -7.59 -11.00 4.92
N GLU A 53 -7.88 -11.35 3.67
CA GLU A 53 -7.55 -12.66 3.11
C GLU A 53 -6.40 -12.52 2.12
N ASN A 54 -5.56 -13.56 2.01
CA ASN A 54 -4.42 -13.56 1.10
C ASN A 54 -4.88 -13.87 -0.33
N ARG A 55 -5.53 -12.88 -0.94
CA ARG A 55 -6.00 -12.98 -2.32
C ARG A 55 -6.10 -11.58 -2.91
N LEU A 56 -6.07 -11.50 -4.23
CA LEU A 56 -6.12 -10.21 -4.93
C LEU A 56 -7.54 -9.70 -5.09
N SER A 57 -8.48 -10.57 -5.40
CA SER A 57 -9.88 -10.17 -5.59
C SER A 57 -10.56 -9.93 -4.25
N GLY A 58 -11.43 -8.92 -4.21
CA GLY A 58 -12.18 -8.59 -3.01
C GLY A 58 -11.39 -7.88 -1.93
N CYS A 59 -10.20 -7.39 -2.24
CA CYS A 59 -9.42 -6.60 -1.29
C CYS A 59 -10.17 -5.29 -0.98
N PRO A 60 -10.40 -4.98 0.30
CA PRO A 60 -11.18 -3.79 0.67
C PRO A 60 -10.36 -2.49 0.66
N LEU A 61 -9.05 -2.58 0.42
CA LEU A 61 -8.17 -1.41 0.48
C LEU A 61 -8.31 -0.55 -0.78
N PRO A 62 -8.26 0.80 -0.63
CA PRO A 62 -8.35 1.69 -1.78
C PRO A 62 -7.03 1.75 -2.53
N LEU A 63 -6.78 0.75 -3.35
CA LEU A 63 -5.58 0.65 -4.17
C LEU A 63 -5.86 1.12 -5.60
N HIS A 64 -4.79 1.52 -6.30
CA HIS A 64 -4.90 1.98 -7.68
C HIS A 64 -5.42 0.85 -8.58
N ASP A 65 -6.49 1.10 -9.31
CA ASP A 65 -7.22 0.16 -10.16
C ASP A 65 -7.66 -1.09 -9.39
N TYR A 66 -6.71 -1.95 -9.04
CA TYR A 66 -7.00 -3.19 -8.32
C TYR A 66 -5.76 -3.63 -7.57
N CYS A 67 -5.96 -4.53 -6.61
CA CYS A 67 -4.85 -5.14 -5.89
C CYS A 67 -4.12 -6.10 -6.82
N SER A 68 -2.83 -5.85 -7.04
CA SER A 68 -2.00 -6.70 -7.90
C SER A 68 -0.96 -7.50 -7.11
N TYR A 69 -0.89 -7.30 -5.81
CA TYR A 69 0.06 -7.97 -4.94
C TYR A 69 -0.56 -8.25 -3.58
N SER A 70 -0.38 -9.47 -3.10
CA SER A 70 -0.79 -9.83 -1.74
C SER A 70 0.21 -10.84 -1.18
N ARG A 71 0.59 -10.67 0.10
CA ARG A 71 1.53 -11.54 0.77
C ARG A 71 1.27 -11.53 2.26
N PHE A 72 1.26 -12.72 2.86
CA PHE A 72 1.20 -12.88 4.30
C PHE A 72 2.54 -13.40 4.80
N ASP A 73 3.06 -12.80 5.84
CA ASP A 73 4.31 -13.22 6.47
C ASP A 73 4.01 -13.84 7.84
N PHE A 74 4.70 -14.95 8.13
CA PHE A 74 4.49 -15.72 9.36
C PHE A 74 5.78 -15.79 10.14
N ASN A 75 5.66 -15.79 11.47
CA ASN A 75 6.83 -15.98 12.34
C ASN A 75 7.17 -17.46 12.47
N ALA A 76 8.21 -17.77 13.26
CA ALA A 76 8.68 -19.16 13.45
C ALA A 76 7.63 -20.04 14.13
N GLU A 77 6.64 -19.45 14.80
CA GLU A 77 5.57 -20.16 15.48
C GLU A 77 4.35 -20.38 14.60
N GLY A 78 4.41 -19.93 13.35
CA GLY A 78 3.31 -20.08 12.41
C GLY A 78 2.22 -19.02 12.54
N LEU A 79 2.46 -17.97 13.30
CA LEU A 79 1.49 -16.88 13.45
C LEU A 79 1.72 -15.83 12.37
N CYS A 80 0.65 -15.36 11.74
CA CYS A 80 0.73 -14.29 10.77
C CYS A 80 1.08 -12.97 11.45
N VAL A 81 2.16 -12.34 11.04
CA VAL A 81 2.67 -11.12 11.65
C VAL A 81 2.61 -9.91 10.72
N CYS A 82 2.29 -10.13 9.45
CA CYS A 82 2.13 -9.04 8.50
C CYS A 82 1.28 -9.49 7.32
N LYS A 83 0.34 -8.65 6.93
CA LYS A 83 -0.46 -8.84 5.71
C LYS A 83 -0.20 -7.66 4.81
N SER A 84 0.37 -7.93 3.63
CA SER A 84 0.76 -6.88 2.69
C SER A 84 -0.09 -6.95 1.44
N PHE A 85 -0.52 -5.79 0.96
CA PHE A 85 -1.28 -5.65 -0.27
C PHE A 85 -0.73 -4.47 -1.05
N GLY A 86 -0.76 -4.56 -2.37
CA GLY A 86 -0.23 -3.49 -3.17
C GLY A 86 -0.80 -3.40 -4.56
N SER A 87 -0.49 -2.31 -5.21
CA SER A 87 -0.83 -2.08 -6.61
C SER A 87 0.35 -1.44 -7.32
N ASP A 88 0.48 -1.75 -8.61
CA ASP A 88 1.49 -1.14 -9.45
C ASP A 88 0.86 -0.05 -10.34
N TYR A 89 1.71 0.74 -10.95
CA TYR A 89 1.32 1.81 -11.86
C TYR A 89 1.87 1.51 -13.26
N ALA A 90 1.64 0.26 -13.71
CA ALA A 90 2.04 -0.20 -15.03
C ALA A 90 0.84 -0.62 -15.88
N HIS A 91 -0.34 -0.08 -15.57
CA HIS A 91 -1.57 -0.37 -16.32
C HIS A 91 -1.64 0.46 -17.59
N LEU A 92 -2.54 0.06 -18.49
CA LEU A 92 -2.66 0.67 -19.81
C LEU A 92 -2.81 2.19 -19.79
N HIS A 93 -3.48 2.73 -18.77
CA HIS A 93 -3.72 4.16 -18.67
C HIS A 93 -2.72 4.89 -17.78
N ASP A 94 -1.72 4.20 -17.26
CA ASP A 94 -0.70 4.79 -16.42
C ASP A 94 0.43 5.31 -17.30
N ASP A 95 0.74 6.59 -17.20
CA ASP A 95 1.81 7.20 -17.97
C ASP A 95 2.70 8.02 -17.05
N TYR A 96 3.47 7.32 -16.23
CA TYR A 96 4.38 7.95 -15.30
C TYR A 96 5.84 7.64 -15.63
N THR A 97 6.11 7.11 -16.82
CA THR A 97 7.42 6.56 -17.16
C THR A 97 8.52 7.61 -17.24
N GLY A 98 8.16 8.87 -17.46
CA GLY A 98 9.14 9.97 -17.47
C GLY A 98 9.12 10.83 -16.22
N VAL A 99 8.31 10.46 -15.22
CA VAL A 99 8.12 11.27 -14.02
C VAL A 99 8.96 10.75 -12.89
N SER A 100 9.88 11.57 -12.39
CA SER A 100 10.72 11.23 -11.24
C SER A 100 10.32 11.95 -9.96
N ASP A 101 9.49 12.98 -10.05
CA ASP A 101 9.00 13.72 -8.89
C ASP A 101 7.64 13.17 -8.48
N ILE A 102 7.65 12.38 -7.40
CA ILE A 102 6.45 11.71 -6.93
C ILE A 102 5.34 12.67 -6.52
N GLU A 103 5.69 13.86 -6.05
CA GLU A 103 4.68 14.84 -5.60
C GLU A 103 3.82 15.35 -6.75
N LEU A 104 4.29 15.22 -7.98
CA LEU A 104 3.58 15.64 -9.16
C LEU A 104 2.72 14.52 -9.76
N THR A 105 2.65 13.36 -9.12
CA THR A 105 1.93 12.20 -9.65
C THR A 105 0.70 11.86 -8.80
N PRO A 106 -0.30 11.19 -9.38
CA PRO A 106 -1.41 10.63 -8.61
C PRO A 106 -0.98 9.56 -7.59
N VAL A 107 0.24 9.02 -7.73
CA VAL A 107 0.76 8.02 -6.79
C VAL A 107 0.77 8.56 -5.36
N MET A 108 1.19 9.82 -5.20
CA MET A 108 1.19 10.46 -3.89
C MET A 108 -0.21 10.58 -3.31
N ALA A 109 -1.18 10.98 -4.13
CA ALA A 109 -2.56 11.10 -3.69
C ALA A 109 -3.13 9.74 -3.27
N ASP A 110 -2.79 8.69 -4.01
CA ASP A 110 -3.23 7.34 -3.69
C ASP A 110 -2.60 6.82 -2.40
N ALA A 111 -1.32 7.13 -2.17
CA ALA A 111 -0.66 6.77 -0.92
C ALA A 111 -1.32 7.47 0.29
N HIS A 112 -1.67 8.74 0.15
CA HIS A 112 -2.40 9.48 1.18
C HIS A 112 -3.78 8.91 1.42
N LYS A 113 -4.49 8.55 0.36
CA LYS A 113 -5.82 7.95 0.48
C LYS A 113 -5.74 6.62 1.25
N LEU A 114 -4.77 5.80 0.92
CA LEU A 114 -4.56 4.53 1.60
C LEU A 114 -4.21 4.73 3.07
N TYR A 115 -3.32 5.66 3.36
CA TYR A 115 -2.94 5.99 4.72
C TYR A 115 -4.15 6.46 5.53
N THR A 116 -4.93 7.38 4.99
CA THR A 116 -6.11 7.93 5.67
C THR A 116 -7.15 6.83 5.91
N PHE A 117 -7.36 5.96 4.94
CA PHE A 117 -8.27 4.85 5.09
C PHE A 117 -7.88 3.97 6.28
N LEU A 118 -6.60 3.61 6.37
CA LEU A 118 -6.11 2.74 7.43
C LEU A 118 -6.06 3.45 8.79
N GLU A 119 -5.72 4.72 8.81
CA GLU A 119 -5.68 5.49 10.05
C GLU A 119 -7.07 5.67 10.64
N CYS A 120 -8.05 5.88 9.80
CA CYS A 120 -9.43 6.15 10.24
C CYS A 120 -10.30 4.90 10.27
N TYR A 121 -9.77 3.74 9.85
CA TYR A 121 -10.56 2.53 9.77
C TYR A 121 -11.02 2.08 11.16
N LYS A 122 -12.29 1.80 11.26
CA LYS A 122 -12.87 1.19 12.46
C LYS A 122 -13.67 -0.03 12.04
N LYS A 123 -13.36 -1.16 12.66
CA LYS A 123 -14.11 -2.36 12.42
C LYS A 123 -15.57 -2.10 12.81
N LYS A 124 -16.49 -2.45 11.91
CA LYS A 124 -17.91 -2.36 12.20
C LYS A 124 -18.25 -3.40 13.26
N GLU A 125 -18.60 -2.92 14.44
CA GLU A 125 -18.99 -3.80 15.51
C GLU A 125 -20.41 -4.33 15.29
N PRO A 126 -20.70 -5.55 15.77
CA PRO A 126 -22.08 -6.02 15.79
C PRO A 126 -22.92 -5.01 16.56
N ASP A 127 -24.15 -4.82 16.12
CA ASP A 127 -25.02 -3.87 16.78
C ASP A 127 -25.45 -4.44 18.14
N ALA A 128 -24.67 -4.09 19.15
CA ALA A 128 -24.87 -4.60 20.48
C ALA A 128 -26.00 -3.88 21.25
N THR A 129 -26.58 -2.89 20.64
CA THR A 129 -27.67 -2.14 21.26
C THR A 129 -29.00 -2.83 21.09
N ILE A 130 -29.00 -3.83 20.33
CA ILE A 130 -30.23 -4.55 20.02
C ILE A 130 -30.43 -5.66 21.01
#